data_192c13478c797bdf051c56b4bf2f478d
#
_entry.id   192c13478c797bdf051c56b4bf2f478d
#
_cell.length_a   1.000
_cell.length_b   1.000
_cell.length_c   1.000
_cell.angle_alpha   90.00
_cell.angle_beta   90.00
_cell.angle_gamma   90.00
#
_symmetry.space_group_name_H-M   'P 1'
#
loop_
_entity.id
_entity.type
_entity.pdbx_description
1 polymer ?
#
loop_
_entity_poly.entity_id
_entity_poly.type
_entity_poly.pdbx_seq_one_letter_code
_entity_poly.pdbx_strand_id
1 'polypeptide(L)'
;WLEEKYPTPALLPADADGRARVRALAAIVGCDIHPINNRRILETLRKTFGADEAAINAWCGTWISAGFDAYEALLAADAVRGDFSFGSAPTLADVYLIPQIESARRFQVDLSRWPLIAAVEQACMGMPAFQDAAPSRQPDAA
;
A
#
# COMPACT_ATOMS: atom_id res chain seq x y z
N TRP A 1 -1.96 -19.69 -3.37
CA TRP A 1 -1.02 -20.67 -3.93
C TRP A 1 0.42 -20.44 -3.46
N LEU A 2 0.98 -19.22 -3.54
CA LEU A 2 2.35 -18.92 -3.06
C LEU A 2 2.51 -19.22 -1.57
N GLU A 3 1.58 -18.80 -0.74
CA GLU A 3 1.60 -19.02 0.70
C GLU A 3 1.56 -20.50 1.08
N GLU A 4 0.83 -21.31 0.31
CA GLU A 4 0.77 -22.76 0.52
C GLU A 4 2.01 -23.48 -0.01
N LYS A 5 2.58 -22.98 -1.11
CA LYS A 5 3.74 -23.59 -1.76
C LYS A 5 5.06 -23.20 -1.09
N TYR A 6 5.14 -21.96 -0.60
CA TYR A 6 6.34 -21.35 0.01
C TYR A 6 5.98 -20.68 1.34
N PRO A 7 5.68 -21.48 2.39
CA PRO A 7 5.15 -20.97 3.65
C PRO A 7 6.20 -20.30 4.55
N THR A 8 7.45 -20.21 4.11
CA THR A 8 8.53 -19.65 4.92
C THR A 8 9.37 -18.66 4.11
N PRO A 9 9.43 -17.38 4.52
CA PRO A 9 8.61 -16.78 5.59
C PRO A 9 7.14 -16.66 5.19
N ALA A 10 6.24 -16.89 6.15
CA ALA A 10 4.80 -16.73 5.94
C ALA A 10 4.44 -15.25 5.84
N LEU A 11 3.60 -14.89 4.85
CA LEU A 11 3.05 -13.54 4.69
C LEU A 11 1.62 -13.42 5.23
N LEU A 12 1.05 -14.52 5.68
CA LEU A 12 -0.27 -14.55 6.32
C LEU A 12 -0.17 -15.19 7.70
N PRO A 13 -0.91 -14.67 8.71
CA PRO A 13 -1.02 -15.31 10.01
C PRO A 13 -1.55 -16.74 9.94
N ALA A 14 -1.26 -17.55 10.97
CA ALA A 14 -1.72 -18.92 11.03
C ALA A 14 -3.23 -19.02 11.33
N ASP A 15 -3.75 -18.09 12.15
CA ASP A 15 -5.16 -18.07 12.55
C ASP A 15 -6.07 -17.40 11.50
N ALA A 16 -7.35 -17.75 11.54
CA ALA A 16 -8.32 -17.29 10.55
C ALA A 16 -8.61 -15.78 10.66
N ASP A 17 -8.67 -15.25 11.88
CA ASP A 17 -9.00 -13.84 12.13
C ASP A 17 -7.86 -12.93 11.70
N GLY A 18 -6.62 -13.28 12.04
CA GLY A 18 -5.42 -12.59 11.56
C GLY A 18 -5.32 -12.60 10.03
N ARG A 19 -5.58 -13.75 9.39
CA ARG A 19 -5.61 -13.85 7.91
C ARG A 19 -6.68 -12.95 7.31
N ALA A 20 -7.86 -12.86 7.93
CA ALA A 20 -8.93 -11.97 7.47
C ALA A 20 -8.51 -10.51 7.58
N ARG A 21 -7.89 -10.10 8.70
CA ARG A 21 -7.40 -8.73 8.91
C ARG A 21 -6.31 -8.35 7.90
N VAL A 22 -5.31 -9.19 7.73
CA VAL A 22 -4.23 -8.93 6.75
C VAL A 22 -4.79 -8.80 5.33
N ARG A 23 -5.75 -9.66 4.95
CA ARG A 23 -6.40 -9.56 3.64
C ARG A 23 -7.26 -8.31 3.51
N ALA A 24 -7.95 -7.89 4.57
CA ALA A 24 -8.74 -6.66 4.55
C ALA A 24 -7.85 -5.43 4.32
N LEU A 25 -6.72 -5.32 5.03
CA LEU A 25 -5.73 -4.26 4.82
C LEU A 25 -5.16 -4.30 3.38
N ALA A 26 -4.75 -5.46 2.90
CA ALA A 26 -4.27 -5.60 1.52
C ALA A 26 -5.33 -5.24 0.48
N ALA A 27 -6.62 -5.55 0.75
CA ALA A 27 -7.73 -5.28 -0.16
C ALA A 27 -8.03 -3.78 -0.29
N ILE A 28 -7.85 -2.97 0.74
CA ILE A 28 -7.97 -1.50 0.64
C ILE A 28 -7.06 -0.99 -0.49
N VAL A 29 -5.83 -1.47 -0.54
CA VAL A 29 -4.90 -1.09 -1.61
C VAL A 29 -5.24 -1.77 -2.92
N GLY A 30 -5.31 -3.10 -2.92
CA GLY A 30 -5.38 -3.91 -4.14
C GLY A 30 -6.73 -3.92 -4.84
N CYS A 31 -7.83 -3.70 -4.10
CA CYS A 31 -9.19 -3.77 -4.65
C CYS A 31 -9.88 -2.40 -4.73
N ASP A 32 -9.38 -1.39 -4.00
CA ASP A 32 -10.00 -0.06 -3.98
C ASP A 32 -9.06 1.02 -4.53
N ILE A 33 -7.94 1.33 -3.88
CA ILE A 33 -7.05 2.42 -4.32
C ILE A 33 -6.45 2.14 -5.70
N HIS A 34 -5.74 1.04 -5.86
CA HIS A 34 -4.96 0.74 -7.06
C HIS A 34 -5.80 0.62 -8.33
N PRO A 35 -6.95 -0.08 -8.37
CA PRO A 35 -7.73 -0.23 -9.59
C PRO A 35 -8.25 1.10 -10.14
N ILE A 36 -8.62 2.05 -9.27
CA ILE A 36 -9.15 3.37 -9.65
C ILE A 36 -8.02 4.28 -10.17
N ASN A 37 -6.80 4.10 -9.70
CA ASN A 37 -5.62 4.88 -10.07
C ASN A 37 -4.75 4.17 -11.11
N ASN A 38 -5.23 3.06 -11.67
CA ASN A 38 -4.51 2.31 -12.70
C ASN A 38 -4.34 3.15 -13.97
N ARG A 39 -3.22 2.95 -14.68
CA ARG A 39 -2.85 3.65 -15.91
C ARG A 39 -4.00 3.75 -16.92
N ARG A 40 -4.76 2.66 -17.15
CA ARG A 40 -5.89 2.65 -18.08
C ARG A 40 -6.98 3.67 -17.70
N ILE A 41 -7.23 3.87 -16.41
CA ILE A 41 -8.19 4.86 -15.92
C ILE A 41 -7.66 6.26 -16.16
N LEU A 42 -6.40 6.52 -15.78
CA LEU A 42 -5.77 7.83 -15.94
C LEU A 42 -5.67 8.24 -17.42
N GLU A 43 -5.36 7.30 -18.30
CA GLU A 43 -5.38 7.54 -19.75
C GLU A 43 -6.79 7.84 -20.27
N THR A 44 -7.83 7.18 -19.75
CA THR A 44 -9.22 7.48 -20.09
C THR A 44 -9.60 8.89 -19.64
N LEU A 45 -9.23 9.29 -18.42
CA LEU A 45 -9.48 10.65 -17.92
C LEU A 45 -8.82 11.69 -18.83
N ARG A 46 -7.56 11.49 -19.23
CA ARG A 46 -6.88 12.40 -20.16
C ARG A 46 -7.55 12.45 -21.54
N LYS A 47 -7.84 11.29 -22.14
CA LYS A 47 -8.33 11.20 -23.53
C LYS A 47 -9.80 11.58 -23.66
N THR A 48 -10.65 11.18 -22.69
CA THR A 48 -12.10 11.34 -22.80
C THR A 48 -12.57 12.65 -22.16
N PHE A 49 -11.93 13.05 -21.05
CA PHE A 49 -12.37 14.21 -20.27
C PHE A 49 -11.38 15.38 -20.31
N GLY A 50 -10.26 15.25 -21.03
CA GLY A 50 -9.27 16.31 -21.16
C GLY A 50 -8.52 16.64 -19.86
N ALA A 51 -8.43 15.68 -18.92
CA ALA A 51 -7.78 15.89 -17.64
C ALA A 51 -6.29 16.21 -17.83
N ASP A 52 -5.84 17.31 -17.30
CA ASP A 52 -4.44 17.67 -17.20
C ASP A 52 -3.75 16.99 -15.99
N GLU A 53 -2.46 17.22 -15.81
CA GLU A 53 -1.69 16.60 -14.71
C GLU A 53 -2.20 17.03 -13.33
N ALA A 54 -2.68 18.26 -13.18
CA ALA A 54 -3.24 18.72 -11.91
C ALA A 54 -4.53 17.96 -11.57
N ALA A 55 -5.41 17.78 -12.56
CA ALA A 55 -6.64 17.00 -12.41
C ALA A 55 -6.33 15.50 -12.13
N ILE A 56 -5.31 14.92 -12.77
CA ILE A 56 -4.86 13.55 -12.50
C ILE A 56 -4.32 13.41 -11.07
N ASN A 57 -3.47 14.35 -10.62
CA ASN A 57 -2.96 14.33 -9.26
C ASN A 57 -4.09 14.49 -8.24
N ALA A 58 -5.05 15.38 -8.48
CA ALA A 58 -6.22 15.54 -7.63
C ALA A 58 -7.09 14.29 -7.56
N TRP A 59 -7.32 13.61 -8.70
CA TRP A 59 -8.02 12.34 -8.76
C TRP A 59 -7.33 11.28 -7.92
N CYS A 60 -6.04 11.04 -8.17
CA CYS A 60 -5.27 10.05 -7.44
C CYS A 60 -5.19 10.38 -5.96
N GLY A 61 -4.96 11.65 -5.61
CA GLY A 61 -4.91 12.13 -4.23
C GLY A 61 -6.20 11.88 -3.46
N THR A 62 -7.36 12.05 -4.11
CA THR A 62 -8.67 11.78 -3.50
C THR A 62 -8.81 10.32 -3.07
N TRP A 63 -8.54 9.40 -3.99
CA TRP A 63 -8.75 7.97 -3.72
C TRP A 63 -7.66 7.35 -2.83
N ILE A 64 -6.42 7.82 -2.98
CA ILE A 64 -5.33 7.42 -2.07
C ILE A 64 -5.65 7.90 -0.65
N SER A 65 -6.06 9.15 -0.49
CA SER A 65 -6.38 9.69 0.84
C SER A 65 -7.53 8.94 1.50
N ALA A 66 -8.60 8.67 0.77
CA ALA A 66 -9.75 7.90 1.31
C ALA A 66 -9.34 6.50 1.76
N GLY A 67 -8.53 5.80 0.96
CA GLY A 67 -8.03 4.47 1.33
C GLY A 67 -7.03 4.51 2.49
N PHE A 68 -6.14 5.49 2.53
CA PHE A 68 -5.19 5.65 3.64
C PHE A 68 -5.88 6.07 4.94
N ASP A 69 -6.94 6.88 4.90
CA ASP A 69 -7.76 7.19 6.07
C ASP A 69 -8.38 5.90 6.66
N ALA A 70 -8.90 5.02 5.82
CA ALA A 70 -9.43 3.72 6.24
C ALA A 70 -8.32 2.79 6.78
N TYR A 71 -7.17 2.74 6.10
CA TYR A 71 -6.04 1.92 6.52
C TYR A 71 -5.49 2.36 7.87
N GLU A 72 -5.26 3.66 8.07
CA GLU A 72 -4.79 4.28 9.31
C GLU A 72 -5.76 3.99 10.47
N ALA A 73 -7.07 4.10 10.22
CA ALA A 73 -8.10 3.79 11.22
C ALA A 73 -8.05 2.32 11.66
N LEU A 74 -7.82 1.38 10.72
CA LEU A 74 -7.66 -0.03 11.05
C LEU A 74 -6.38 -0.31 11.83
N LEU A 75 -5.28 0.37 11.50
CA LEU A 75 -4.04 0.28 12.29
C LEU A 75 -4.25 0.81 13.71
N ALA A 76 -4.93 1.94 13.86
CA ALA A 76 -5.22 2.56 15.16
C ALA A 76 -6.13 1.71 16.05
N ALA A 77 -7.06 0.95 15.45
CA ALA A 77 -7.98 0.08 16.16
C ALA A 77 -7.32 -1.21 16.68
N ASP A 78 -6.09 -1.53 16.24
CA ASP A 78 -5.39 -2.73 16.67
C ASP A 78 -4.51 -2.46 17.90
N ALA A 79 -5.02 -2.78 19.07
CA ALA A 79 -4.33 -2.57 20.34
C ALA A 79 -3.05 -3.43 20.52
N VAL A 80 -2.88 -4.49 19.73
CA VAL A 80 -1.73 -5.41 19.79
C VAL A 80 -0.85 -5.35 18.53
N ARG A 81 -1.03 -4.32 17.70
CA ARG A 81 -0.22 -4.07 16.52
C ARG A 81 1.26 -3.94 16.90
N GLY A 82 2.13 -4.63 16.18
CA GLY A 82 3.59 -4.47 16.25
C GLY A 82 4.09 -3.34 15.34
N ASP A 83 5.30 -3.51 14.81
CA ASP A 83 5.95 -2.50 13.94
C ASP A 83 5.42 -2.49 12.51
N PHE A 84 4.79 -3.58 12.06
CA PHE A 84 4.23 -3.75 10.71
C PHE A 84 2.72 -3.54 10.70
N SER A 85 2.11 -3.66 9.54
CA SER A 85 0.65 -3.52 9.41
C SER A 85 -0.12 -4.51 10.28
N PHE A 86 0.48 -5.68 10.56
CA PHE A 86 -0.06 -6.68 11.47
C PHE A 86 1.08 -7.47 12.14
N GLY A 87 1.19 -7.36 13.47
CA GLY A 87 2.18 -8.11 14.25
C GLY A 87 3.61 -7.59 14.11
N SER A 88 4.57 -8.48 14.39
CA SER A 88 6.01 -8.16 14.51
C SER A 88 6.84 -8.55 13.29
N ALA A 89 6.22 -9.01 12.22
CA ALA A 89 6.88 -9.38 10.96
C ALA A 89 6.05 -8.87 9.77
N PRO A 90 6.68 -8.63 8.60
CA PRO A 90 5.97 -8.22 7.41
C PRO A 90 4.91 -9.23 6.99
N THR A 91 3.80 -8.73 6.52
CA THR A 91 2.69 -9.53 6.01
C THR A 91 2.34 -9.12 4.58
N LEU A 92 1.38 -9.81 3.98
CA LEU A 92 0.82 -9.43 2.68
C LEU A 92 0.31 -7.98 2.67
N ALA A 93 -0.19 -7.46 3.80
CA ALA A 93 -0.64 -6.08 3.92
C ALA A 93 0.49 -5.08 3.64
N ASP A 94 1.68 -5.33 4.17
CA ASP A 94 2.87 -4.49 3.98
C ASP A 94 3.37 -4.55 2.53
N VAL A 95 3.33 -5.73 1.91
CA VAL A 95 3.69 -5.93 0.50
C VAL A 95 2.80 -5.09 -0.43
N TYR A 96 1.52 -4.90 -0.09
CA TYR A 96 0.62 -4.03 -0.83
C TYR A 96 0.79 -2.55 -0.48
N LEU A 97 1.02 -2.23 0.79
CA LEU A 97 1.09 -0.85 1.29
C LEU A 97 2.31 -0.11 0.76
N ILE A 98 3.50 -0.71 0.83
CA ILE A 98 4.76 0.00 0.50
C ILE A 98 4.77 0.56 -0.94
N PRO A 99 4.46 -0.20 -2.00
CA PRO A 99 4.39 0.37 -3.35
C PRO A 99 3.27 1.40 -3.50
N GLN A 100 2.20 1.31 -2.70
CA GLN A 100 1.15 2.32 -2.72
C GLN A 100 1.60 3.64 -2.09
N ILE A 101 2.45 3.61 -1.08
CA ILE A 101 3.07 4.83 -0.51
C ILE A 101 3.97 5.51 -1.55
N GLU A 102 4.75 4.77 -2.32
CA GLU A 102 5.53 5.30 -3.43
C GLU A 102 4.63 5.94 -4.51
N SER A 103 3.51 5.29 -4.82
CA SER A 103 2.50 5.85 -5.71
C SER A 103 1.91 7.15 -5.17
N ALA A 104 1.65 7.25 -3.85
CA ALA A 104 1.17 8.47 -3.21
C ALA A 104 2.16 9.63 -3.36
N ARG A 105 3.46 9.40 -3.16
CA ARG A 105 4.51 10.41 -3.39
C ARG A 105 4.54 10.88 -4.84
N ARG A 106 4.45 9.95 -5.79
CA ARG A 106 4.40 10.29 -7.22
C ARG A 106 3.26 11.21 -7.58
N PHE A 107 2.11 11.07 -6.93
CA PHE A 107 0.94 11.92 -7.11
C PHE A 107 0.87 13.10 -6.12
N GLN A 108 1.97 13.41 -5.44
CA GLN A 108 2.12 14.55 -4.54
C GLN A 108 1.14 14.57 -3.36
N VAL A 109 0.76 13.40 -2.86
CA VAL A 109 -0.10 13.26 -1.69
C VAL A 109 0.72 13.55 -0.42
N ASP A 110 0.19 14.41 0.45
CA ASP A 110 0.81 14.70 1.75
C ASP A 110 0.65 13.51 2.72
N LEU A 111 1.73 12.81 2.97
CA LEU A 111 1.77 11.61 3.82
C LEU A 111 1.78 11.94 5.32
N SER A 112 1.98 13.20 5.71
CA SER A 112 2.05 13.61 7.14
C SER A 112 0.76 13.34 7.90
N ARG A 113 -0.35 13.14 7.20
CA ARG A 113 -1.68 12.84 7.75
C ARG A 113 -1.79 11.45 8.37
N TRP A 114 -0.90 10.52 8.02
CA TRP A 114 -0.99 9.10 8.42
C TRP A 114 0.27 8.62 9.14
N PRO A 115 0.42 8.99 10.43
CA PRO A 115 1.63 8.66 11.18
C PRO A 115 1.86 7.17 11.42
N LEU A 116 0.79 6.36 11.50
CA LEU A 116 0.94 4.91 11.66
C LEU A 116 1.38 4.23 10.36
N ILE A 117 0.86 4.67 9.22
CA ILE A 117 1.33 4.23 7.89
C ILE A 117 2.81 4.60 7.73
N ALA A 118 3.21 5.81 8.12
CA ALA A 118 4.61 6.24 8.07
C ALA A 118 5.52 5.38 8.98
N ALA A 119 5.05 5.00 10.16
CA ALA A 119 5.79 4.12 11.07
C ALA A 119 5.97 2.71 10.46
N VAL A 120 4.92 2.15 9.86
CA VAL A 120 4.99 0.87 9.15
C VAL A 120 5.99 0.93 7.98
N GLU A 121 5.95 2.01 7.21
CA GLU A 121 6.92 2.22 6.13
C GLU A 121 8.36 2.22 6.67
N GLN A 122 8.61 2.96 7.74
CA GLN A 122 9.95 3.00 8.35
C GLN A 122 10.43 1.60 8.76
N ALA A 123 9.56 0.79 9.36
CA ALA A 123 9.88 -0.58 9.74
C ALA A 123 10.20 -1.45 8.51
N CYS A 124 9.36 -1.39 7.47
CA CYS A 124 9.57 -2.13 6.23
C CYS A 124 10.86 -1.73 5.53
N MET A 125 11.14 -0.42 5.41
CA MET A 125 12.34 0.09 4.76
C MET A 125 13.62 -0.15 5.56
N GLY A 126 13.52 -0.58 6.82
CA GLY A 126 14.62 -1.15 7.60
C GLY A 126 15.07 -2.54 7.10
N MET A 127 14.30 -3.20 6.25
CA MET A 127 14.57 -4.56 5.78
C MET A 127 15.16 -4.57 4.36
N PRO A 128 16.25 -5.33 4.10
CA PRO A 128 16.87 -5.43 2.78
C PRO A 128 15.88 -5.81 1.67
N ALA A 129 14.95 -6.73 1.94
CA ALA A 129 13.98 -7.20 0.95
C ALA A 129 13.11 -6.07 0.36
N PHE A 130 12.67 -5.11 1.19
CA PHE A 130 11.92 -3.95 0.72
C PHE A 130 12.81 -2.93 0.01
N GLN A 131 14.03 -2.72 0.53
CA GLN A 131 14.99 -1.81 -0.10
C GLN A 131 15.39 -2.31 -1.51
N ASP A 132 15.66 -3.60 -1.65
CA ASP A 132 16.07 -4.20 -2.91
C ASP A 132 14.91 -4.26 -3.94
N ALA A 133 13.66 -4.35 -3.46
CA ALA A 133 12.47 -4.32 -4.30
C ALA A 133 12.06 -2.88 -4.73
N ALA A 134 12.68 -1.84 -4.20
CA ALA A 134 12.34 -0.45 -4.55
C ALA A 134 12.46 -0.22 -6.07
N PRO A 135 11.50 0.50 -6.70
CA PRO A 135 11.52 0.75 -8.13
C PRO A 135 12.83 1.40 -8.62
N SER A 136 13.39 2.32 -7.84
CA SER A 136 14.65 3.01 -8.16
C SER A 136 15.89 2.09 -8.15
N ARG A 137 15.77 0.88 -7.64
CA ARG A 137 16.85 -0.13 -7.59
C ARG A 137 16.72 -1.21 -8.66
N GLN A 138 15.66 -1.17 -9.48
CA GLN A 138 15.46 -2.16 -10.53
C GLN A 138 16.35 -1.85 -11.74
N PRO A 139 16.77 -2.88 -12.53
CA PRO A 139 17.64 -2.69 -13.68
C PRO A 139 17.06 -1.79 -14.78
N ASP A 140 15.74 -1.66 -14.83
CA ASP A 140 14.98 -0.83 -15.77
C ASP A 140 14.48 0.48 -15.18
N ALA A 141 15.02 0.89 -14.01
CA ALA A 141 14.72 2.16 -13.41
C ALA A 141 15.15 3.32 -14.31
N ALA A 142 14.23 4.22 -14.68
CA ALA A 142 14.46 5.39 -15.53
C ALA A 142 14.66 6.66 -14.69
#